data_68610869eb03c39478f18619e85f0ccf
#
_entry.id   68610869eb03c39478f18619e85f0ccf
#
_cell.length_a   1.000
_cell.length_b   1.000
_cell.length_c   1.000
_cell.angle_alpha   90.00
_cell.angle_beta   90.00
_cell.angle_gamma   90.00
#
_symmetry.space_group_name_H-M   'P 1'
#
loop_
_entity.id
_entity.type
_entity.pdbx_description
1 polymer ?
#
loop_
_entity_poly.entity_id
_entity_poly.type
_entity_poly.pdbx_seq_one_letter_code
_entity_poly.pdbx_strand_id
1 'polypeptide(L)'
;MGERVIPLVDHRTVGLAVPASAPPAPDGIMRDTRGRPLRDLRISVTDRCNFRCSYCMPKEIFNSEYTWLPHSALLSFEEITRLARVFVGHGVHKLRLTGGEPLLRKGLETLIEQLAALRTPDGAPLDITLTTNGSLLARKAAVLKAAGLNRVTVSLDSLDDPTFRAMNDVDFPVADVLAGIEAARAAGLGPVKVNMVVKRGTNDDQILPMARHFRGTGVTLRFIEYMDVGATNG
;
A
#
# COMPACT_ATOMS: atom_id res chain seq x y z
N MET A 1 -4.70 -10.79 38.61
CA MET A 1 -4.67 -9.70 37.61
C MET A 1 -5.96 -9.77 36.85
N GLY A 2 -6.84 -8.77 36.98
CA GLY A 2 -8.16 -8.80 36.36
C GLY A 2 -8.08 -8.64 34.86
N GLU A 3 -8.73 -9.53 34.14
CA GLU A 3 -8.92 -9.46 32.70
C GLU A 3 -9.67 -8.17 32.35
N ARG A 4 -9.05 -7.31 31.59
CA ARG A 4 -9.66 -6.06 31.11
C ARG A 4 -10.35 -6.37 29.78
N VAL A 5 -11.63 -6.68 29.82
CA VAL A 5 -12.45 -6.84 28.62
C VAL A 5 -12.68 -5.46 28.00
N ILE A 6 -12.15 -5.24 26.80
CA ILE A 6 -12.46 -4.05 25.99
C ILE A 6 -13.68 -4.42 25.14
N PRO A 7 -14.87 -3.83 25.37
CA PRO A 7 -16.03 -4.14 24.56
C PRO A 7 -15.81 -3.60 23.13
N LEU A 8 -15.78 -4.48 22.14
CA LEU A 8 -15.86 -4.11 20.73
C LEU A 8 -17.33 -3.80 20.41
N VAL A 9 -17.66 -2.54 20.26
CA VAL A 9 -18.98 -2.13 19.77
C VAL A 9 -18.96 -2.21 18.24
N ASP A 10 -19.75 -3.13 17.68
CA ASP A 10 -19.99 -3.16 16.23
C ASP A 10 -20.90 -2.00 15.84
N HIS A 11 -20.31 -0.93 15.38
CA HIS A 11 -21.02 0.27 14.92
C HIS A 11 -21.86 0.06 13.67
N ARG A 12 -21.81 -1.11 13.03
CA ARG A 12 -22.67 -1.45 11.88
C ARG A 12 -24.14 -1.67 12.27
N THR A 13 -24.41 -1.95 13.54
CA THR A 13 -25.76 -2.19 14.06
C THR A 13 -26.37 -0.99 14.79
N VAL A 14 -25.57 0.01 15.10
CA VAL A 14 -26.07 1.27 15.68
C VAL A 14 -26.29 2.20 14.49
N GLY A 15 -27.53 2.61 14.25
CA GLY A 15 -27.84 3.62 13.21
C GLY A 15 -26.97 4.86 13.47
N LEU A 16 -25.84 4.93 12.75
CA LEU A 16 -24.99 6.10 12.78
C LEU A 16 -25.82 7.25 12.21
N ALA A 17 -26.28 8.13 13.09
CA ALA A 17 -26.65 9.46 12.63
C ALA A 17 -25.41 10.01 11.95
N VAL A 18 -25.44 10.07 10.60
CA VAL A 18 -24.41 10.77 9.83
C VAL A 18 -24.37 12.18 10.42
N PRO A 19 -23.26 12.62 11.03
CA PRO A 19 -23.18 13.98 11.53
C PRO A 19 -23.57 14.90 10.39
N ALA A 20 -24.46 15.87 10.65
CA ALA A 20 -24.76 16.88 9.66
C ALA A 20 -23.43 17.37 9.11
N SER A 21 -23.22 17.20 7.80
CA SER A 21 -21.96 17.58 7.16
C SER A 21 -21.65 19.00 7.55
N ALA A 22 -20.50 19.23 8.18
CA ALA A 22 -20.02 20.59 8.38
C ALA A 22 -20.07 21.29 7.02
N PRO A 23 -20.52 22.54 6.95
CA PRO A 23 -20.56 23.28 5.69
C PRO A 23 -19.15 23.19 5.08
N PRO A 24 -19.04 23.00 3.74
CA PRO A 24 -17.75 22.92 3.09
C PRO A 24 -16.93 24.15 3.48
N ALA A 25 -15.66 23.94 3.85
CA ALA A 25 -14.78 25.05 4.16
C ALA A 25 -14.75 26.01 2.94
N PRO A 26 -14.65 27.33 3.15
CA PRO A 26 -14.68 28.31 2.06
C PRO A 26 -13.61 28.06 0.98
N ASP A 27 -12.53 27.34 1.32
CA ASP A 27 -11.43 26.96 0.43
C ASP A 27 -11.70 25.65 -0.35
N GLY A 28 -12.87 25.01 -0.16
CA GLY A 28 -13.23 23.73 -0.79
C GLY A 28 -12.49 22.51 -0.24
N ILE A 29 -11.58 22.69 0.70
CA ILE A 29 -10.77 21.61 1.29
C ILE A 29 -11.58 20.88 2.37
N MET A 30 -11.73 19.57 2.22
CA MET A 30 -12.35 18.75 3.26
C MET A 30 -11.43 18.63 4.48
N ARG A 31 -12.03 18.78 5.66
CA ARG A 31 -11.35 18.67 6.95
C ARG A 31 -12.12 17.73 7.87
N ASP A 32 -11.41 17.05 8.74
CA ASP A 32 -12.05 16.28 9.80
C ASP A 32 -12.52 17.20 10.96
N THR A 33 -13.13 16.60 11.98
CA THR A 33 -13.64 17.31 13.17
C THR A 33 -12.55 18.02 13.99
N ARG A 34 -11.26 17.71 13.73
CA ARG A 34 -10.10 18.35 14.35
C ARG A 34 -9.44 19.40 13.43
N GLY A 35 -10.09 19.75 12.31
CA GLY A 35 -9.58 20.73 11.35
C GLY A 35 -8.43 20.22 10.46
N ARG A 36 -8.10 18.91 10.49
CA ARG A 36 -7.02 18.35 9.66
C ARG A 36 -7.52 18.18 8.23
N PRO A 37 -6.78 18.70 7.23
CA PRO A 37 -7.19 18.61 5.83
C PRO A 37 -7.01 17.18 5.29
N LEU A 38 -7.89 16.80 4.36
CA LEU A 38 -7.75 15.59 3.56
C LEU A 38 -6.58 15.78 2.57
N ARG A 39 -5.50 14.98 2.72
CA ARG A 39 -4.28 15.14 1.92
C ARG A 39 -3.90 13.91 1.11
N ASP A 40 -4.16 12.74 1.62
CA ASP A 40 -3.74 11.47 1.05
C ASP A 40 -4.95 10.62 0.70
N LEU A 41 -4.96 10.01 -0.50
CA LEU A 41 -5.93 9.00 -0.90
C LEU A 41 -5.20 7.69 -1.20
N ARG A 42 -5.65 6.61 -0.56
CA ARG A 42 -5.18 5.26 -0.84
C ARG A 42 -6.21 4.55 -1.73
N ILE A 43 -5.74 4.00 -2.85
CA ILE A 43 -6.58 3.32 -3.85
C ILE A 43 -6.12 1.88 -3.97
N SER A 44 -6.99 0.93 -3.61
CA SER A 44 -6.78 -0.49 -3.86
C SER A 44 -7.25 -0.82 -5.28
N VAL A 45 -6.32 -1.27 -6.14
CA VAL A 45 -6.61 -1.49 -7.56
C VAL A 45 -6.91 -2.96 -7.88
N THR A 46 -6.67 -3.88 -6.97
CA THR A 46 -6.95 -5.31 -7.10
C THR A 46 -6.99 -5.99 -5.73
N ASP A 47 -7.77 -7.03 -5.61
CA ASP A 47 -7.79 -7.93 -4.45
C ASP A 47 -6.73 -9.04 -4.55
N ARG A 48 -6.20 -9.32 -5.76
CA ARG A 48 -5.27 -10.42 -6.02
C ARG A 48 -3.86 -10.09 -5.56
N CYS A 49 -3.19 -11.09 -4.99
CA CYS A 49 -1.77 -11.05 -4.64
C CYS A 49 -1.11 -12.38 -5.04
N ASN A 50 0.15 -12.33 -5.39
CA ASN A 50 0.97 -13.51 -5.65
C ASN A 50 1.76 -13.99 -4.42
N PHE A 51 1.70 -13.28 -3.30
CA PHE A 51 2.21 -13.71 -2.00
C PHE A 51 1.06 -14.15 -1.09
N ARG A 52 1.40 -14.95 -0.08
CA ARG A 52 0.47 -15.47 0.93
C ARG A 52 0.97 -15.15 2.33
N CYS A 53 1.41 -13.90 2.52
CA CYS A 53 1.96 -13.46 3.81
C CYS A 53 1.03 -13.88 4.95
N SER A 54 1.60 -14.59 5.93
CA SER A 54 0.87 -15.21 7.04
C SER A 54 0.04 -14.22 7.86
N TYR A 55 0.42 -12.94 7.85
CA TYR A 55 -0.27 -11.86 8.56
C TYR A 55 -1.25 -11.05 7.69
N CYS A 56 -1.35 -11.33 6.36
CA CYS A 56 -2.16 -10.53 5.44
C CYS A 56 -3.14 -11.38 4.64
N MET A 57 -2.64 -12.42 3.97
CA MET A 57 -3.41 -13.29 3.06
C MET A 57 -3.02 -14.76 3.26
N PRO A 58 -3.23 -15.35 4.45
CA PRO A 58 -2.80 -16.70 4.77
C PRO A 58 -3.46 -17.74 3.85
N LYS A 59 -2.72 -18.81 3.51
CA LYS A 59 -3.16 -19.87 2.58
C LYS A 59 -4.42 -20.59 3.04
N GLU A 60 -4.66 -20.66 4.34
CA GLU A 60 -5.83 -21.29 4.93
C GLU A 60 -7.14 -20.64 4.46
N ILE A 61 -7.10 -19.35 4.17
CA ILE A 61 -8.24 -18.56 3.70
C ILE A 61 -8.14 -18.30 2.20
N PHE A 62 -6.97 -17.83 1.74
CA PHE A 62 -6.74 -17.42 0.35
C PHE A 62 -6.14 -18.57 -0.47
N ASN A 63 -6.77 -19.74 -0.41
CA ASN A 63 -6.40 -20.96 -1.12
C ASN A 63 -6.92 -20.98 -2.57
N SER A 64 -6.82 -22.12 -3.23
CA SER A 64 -7.28 -22.32 -4.62
C SER A 64 -8.80 -22.20 -4.80
N GLU A 65 -9.57 -22.38 -3.73
CA GLU A 65 -11.04 -22.30 -3.73
C GLU A 65 -11.56 -20.89 -3.42
N TYR A 66 -10.66 -19.99 -3.00
CA TYR A 66 -11.04 -18.61 -2.69
C TYR A 66 -11.56 -17.88 -3.94
N THR A 67 -12.76 -17.34 -3.83
CA THR A 67 -13.41 -16.61 -4.92
C THR A 67 -12.93 -15.17 -4.97
N TRP A 68 -12.02 -14.88 -5.90
CA TRP A 68 -11.56 -13.51 -6.18
C TRP A 68 -12.64 -12.72 -6.91
N LEU A 69 -12.64 -11.40 -6.73
CA LEU A 69 -13.53 -10.54 -7.49
C LEU A 69 -13.33 -10.76 -9.00
N PRO A 70 -14.41 -10.88 -9.78
CA PRO A 70 -14.30 -10.87 -11.23
C PRO A 70 -13.78 -9.51 -11.69
N HIS A 71 -13.07 -9.48 -12.81
CA HIS A 71 -12.48 -8.24 -13.32
C HIS A 71 -13.53 -7.13 -13.55
N SER A 72 -14.75 -7.51 -13.89
CA SER A 72 -15.90 -6.60 -14.08
C SER A 72 -16.42 -5.96 -12.79
N ALA A 73 -16.07 -6.50 -11.62
CA ALA A 73 -16.43 -5.90 -10.33
C ALA A 73 -15.37 -4.91 -9.83
N LEU A 74 -14.20 -4.85 -10.46
CA LEU A 74 -13.19 -3.86 -10.17
C LEU A 74 -13.52 -2.56 -10.93
N LEU A 75 -13.30 -1.42 -10.30
CA LEU A 75 -13.39 -0.13 -10.99
C LEU A 75 -12.47 -0.09 -12.22
N SER A 76 -12.95 0.50 -13.32
CA SER A 76 -12.11 0.80 -14.48
C SER A 76 -11.09 1.89 -14.14
N PHE A 77 -10.08 2.07 -14.98
CA PHE A 77 -9.09 3.13 -14.77
C PHE A 77 -9.69 4.53 -14.92
N GLU A 78 -10.69 4.67 -15.80
CA GLU A 78 -11.45 5.90 -16.00
C GLU A 78 -12.30 6.24 -14.77
N GLU A 79 -12.93 5.24 -14.16
CA GLU A 79 -13.69 5.42 -12.91
C GLU A 79 -12.78 5.80 -11.74
N ILE A 80 -11.65 5.12 -11.60
CA ILE A 80 -10.63 5.45 -10.57
C ILE A 80 -10.13 6.89 -10.78
N THR A 81 -9.85 7.28 -12.03
CA THR A 81 -9.36 8.62 -12.36
C THR A 81 -10.43 9.68 -12.09
N ARG A 82 -11.70 9.38 -12.39
CA ARG A 82 -12.82 10.26 -12.07
C ARG A 82 -12.95 10.47 -10.57
N LEU A 83 -12.91 9.40 -9.77
CA LEU A 83 -12.94 9.49 -8.32
C LEU A 83 -11.74 10.27 -7.78
N ALA A 84 -10.54 9.95 -8.24
CA ALA A 84 -9.33 10.66 -7.83
C ALA A 84 -9.44 12.18 -8.10
N ARG A 85 -10.00 12.58 -9.25
CA ARG A 85 -10.22 14.00 -9.57
C ARG A 85 -11.15 14.70 -8.57
N VAL A 86 -12.20 14.01 -8.11
CA VAL A 86 -13.10 14.55 -7.08
C VAL A 86 -12.32 14.77 -5.77
N PHE A 87 -11.57 13.78 -5.32
CA PHE A 87 -10.77 13.89 -4.09
C PHE A 87 -9.68 14.96 -4.19
N VAL A 88 -9.05 15.10 -5.35
CA VAL A 88 -8.06 16.16 -5.63
C VAL A 88 -8.71 17.53 -5.50
N GLY A 89 -9.93 17.72 -6.01
CA GLY A 89 -10.70 18.96 -5.85
C GLY A 89 -10.98 19.29 -4.37
N HIS A 90 -10.96 18.30 -3.48
CA HIS A 90 -11.16 18.46 -2.04
C HIS A 90 -9.85 18.53 -1.21
N GLY A 91 -8.68 18.66 -1.86
CA GLY A 91 -7.40 18.90 -1.19
C GLY A 91 -6.45 17.71 -1.15
N VAL A 92 -6.78 16.57 -1.77
CA VAL A 92 -5.84 15.47 -1.92
C VAL A 92 -4.74 15.89 -2.91
N HIS A 93 -3.50 15.76 -2.49
CA HIS A 93 -2.33 16.01 -3.32
C HIS A 93 -1.42 14.79 -3.45
N LYS A 94 -1.75 13.70 -2.75
CA LYS A 94 -1.00 12.44 -2.81
C LYS A 94 -1.91 11.25 -3.02
N LEU A 95 -1.59 10.45 -4.03
CA LEU A 95 -2.26 9.20 -4.34
C LEU A 95 -1.33 8.02 -4.03
N ARG A 96 -1.86 7.02 -3.33
CA ARG A 96 -1.13 5.79 -3.07
C ARG A 96 -1.86 4.61 -3.68
N LEU A 97 -1.28 4.04 -4.72
CA LEU A 97 -1.77 2.82 -5.32
C LEU A 97 -1.32 1.60 -4.49
N THR A 98 -2.26 0.72 -4.25
CA THR A 98 -2.08 -0.53 -3.46
C THR A 98 -3.09 -1.57 -3.96
N GLY A 99 -3.29 -2.62 -3.20
CA GLY A 99 -4.23 -3.71 -3.50
C GLY A 99 -3.83 -4.93 -2.69
N GLY A 100 -4.04 -6.11 -3.22
CA GLY A 100 -3.19 -7.25 -2.91
C GLY A 100 -1.79 -6.92 -3.42
N GLU A 101 -1.46 -7.32 -4.67
CA GLU A 101 -0.25 -6.81 -5.34
C GLU A 101 -0.65 -5.97 -6.56
N PRO A 102 -0.49 -4.63 -6.52
CA PRO A 102 -0.97 -3.75 -7.58
C PRO A 102 -0.29 -3.98 -8.93
N LEU A 103 0.96 -4.48 -8.95
CA LEU A 103 1.67 -4.78 -10.19
C LEU A 103 1.11 -5.97 -10.96
N LEU A 104 0.19 -6.73 -10.35
CA LEU A 104 -0.58 -7.77 -11.06
C LEU A 104 -1.72 -7.17 -11.90
N ARG A 105 -2.17 -5.94 -11.61
CA ARG A 105 -3.18 -5.28 -12.42
C ARG A 105 -2.59 -4.93 -13.80
N LYS A 106 -3.08 -5.61 -14.85
CA LYS A 106 -2.62 -5.39 -16.22
C LYS A 106 -2.89 -3.94 -16.64
N GLY A 107 -1.90 -3.29 -17.25
CA GLY A 107 -2.03 -1.91 -17.74
C GLY A 107 -2.00 -0.86 -16.62
N LEU A 108 -1.44 -1.16 -15.43
CA LEU A 108 -1.36 -0.21 -14.31
C LEU A 108 -0.65 1.09 -14.71
N GLU A 109 0.29 1.02 -15.63
CA GLU A 109 0.97 2.18 -16.21
C GLU A 109 0.00 3.18 -16.83
N THR A 110 -1.04 2.71 -17.53
CA THR A 110 -2.08 3.58 -18.10
C THR A 110 -2.86 4.34 -17.03
N LEU A 111 -3.20 3.66 -15.90
CA LEU A 111 -3.80 4.35 -14.77
C LEU A 111 -2.86 5.44 -14.20
N ILE A 112 -1.58 5.13 -14.05
CA ILE A 112 -0.60 6.08 -13.53
C ILE A 112 -0.50 7.30 -14.45
N GLU A 113 -0.48 7.13 -15.77
CA GLU A 113 -0.51 8.22 -16.75
C GLU A 113 -1.75 9.11 -16.59
N GLN A 114 -2.92 8.50 -16.47
CA GLN A 114 -4.17 9.22 -16.24
C GLN A 114 -4.15 10.03 -14.95
N LEU A 115 -3.63 9.45 -13.86
CA LEU A 115 -3.51 10.12 -12.57
C LEU A 115 -2.43 11.21 -12.59
N ALA A 116 -1.32 11.00 -13.30
CA ALA A 116 -0.24 11.97 -13.45
C ALA A 116 -0.65 13.21 -14.26
N ALA A 117 -1.70 13.08 -15.09
CA ALA A 117 -2.28 14.21 -15.82
C ALA A 117 -3.15 15.12 -14.93
N LEU A 118 -3.60 14.65 -13.76
CA LEU A 118 -4.39 15.46 -12.83
C LEU A 118 -3.53 16.55 -12.18
N ARG A 119 -4.17 17.65 -11.83
CA ARG A 119 -3.55 18.78 -11.11
C ARG A 119 -4.40 19.14 -9.91
N THR A 120 -3.72 19.57 -8.84
CA THR A 120 -4.37 20.19 -7.69
C THR A 120 -5.04 21.50 -8.08
N PRO A 121 -5.95 22.05 -7.27
CA PRO A 121 -6.62 23.32 -7.58
C PRO A 121 -5.68 24.51 -7.82
N ASP A 122 -4.48 24.48 -7.21
CA ASP A 122 -3.39 25.45 -7.41
C ASP A 122 -2.47 25.11 -8.59
N GLY A 123 -2.80 24.07 -9.40
CA GLY A 123 -2.07 23.69 -10.60
C GLY A 123 -0.85 22.79 -10.36
N ALA A 124 -0.56 22.40 -9.10
CA ALA A 124 0.59 21.53 -8.80
C ALA A 124 0.36 20.07 -9.25
N PRO A 125 1.44 19.33 -9.60
CA PRO A 125 1.35 17.90 -9.87
C PRO A 125 1.08 17.11 -8.59
N LEU A 126 0.46 15.93 -8.76
CA LEU A 126 0.22 15.00 -7.65
C LEU A 126 1.46 14.17 -7.32
N ASP A 127 1.62 13.83 -6.04
CA ASP A 127 2.58 12.84 -5.58
C ASP A 127 1.98 11.43 -5.71
N ILE A 128 2.33 10.70 -6.75
CA ILE A 128 1.82 9.35 -7.02
C ILE A 128 2.80 8.32 -6.48
N THR A 129 2.32 7.47 -5.57
CA THR A 129 3.15 6.45 -4.91
C THR A 129 2.53 5.07 -5.08
N LEU A 130 3.37 4.04 -5.10
CA LEU A 130 2.97 2.64 -5.19
C LEU A 130 3.48 1.88 -3.97
N THR A 131 2.65 1.00 -3.40
CA THR A 131 3.10 0.02 -2.40
C THR A 131 3.03 -1.37 -3.03
N THR A 132 4.13 -2.12 -3.02
CA THR A 132 4.29 -3.40 -3.70
C THR A 132 5.11 -4.39 -2.86
N ASN A 133 4.90 -5.68 -3.08
CA ASN A 133 5.78 -6.73 -2.55
C ASN A 133 7.12 -6.85 -3.30
N GLY A 134 7.30 -6.08 -4.37
CA GLY A 134 8.55 -6.00 -5.14
C GLY A 134 8.76 -7.12 -6.17
N SER A 135 7.95 -8.17 -6.18
CA SER A 135 8.15 -9.36 -7.04
C SER A 135 8.22 -9.04 -8.55
N LEU A 136 7.53 -7.99 -8.99
CA LEU A 136 7.50 -7.57 -10.39
C LEU A 136 8.26 -6.27 -10.64
N LEU A 137 8.81 -5.65 -9.59
CA LEU A 137 9.34 -4.30 -9.65
C LEU A 137 10.57 -4.18 -10.57
N ALA A 138 11.47 -5.17 -10.57
CA ALA A 138 12.64 -5.18 -11.43
C ALA A 138 12.28 -5.02 -12.92
N ARG A 139 11.20 -5.64 -13.36
CA ARG A 139 10.74 -5.59 -14.76
C ARG A 139 9.90 -4.35 -15.08
N LYS A 140 9.29 -3.72 -14.08
CA LYS A 140 8.30 -2.67 -14.28
C LYS A 140 8.79 -1.27 -13.88
N ALA A 141 9.89 -1.13 -13.13
CA ALA A 141 10.32 0.14 -12.59
C ALA A 141 10.45 1.25 -13.64
N ALA A 142 11.09 0.98 -14.78
CA ALA A 142 11.32 1.96 -15.84
C ALA A 142 10.00 2.44 -16.47
N VAL A 143 9.09 1.53 -16.82
CA VAL A 143 7.79 1.89 -17.42
C VAL A 143 6.90 2.64 -16.45
N LEU A 144 6.89 2.27 -15.16
CA LEU A 144 6.14 2.98 -14.12
C LEU A 144 6.67 4.41 -13.93
N LYS A 145 7.99 4.59 -13.98
CA LYS A 145 8.60 5.93 -13.94
C LYS A 145 8.20 6.76 -15.14
N ALA A 146 8.28 6.20 -16.34
CA ALA A 146 7.89 6.88 -17.57
C ALA A 146 6.40 7.29 -17.56
N ALA A 147 5.54 6.47 -16.96
CA ALA A 147 4.12 6.77 -16.76
C ALA A 147 3.84 7.90 -15.75
N GLY A 148 4.84 8.33 -14.97
CA GLY A 148 4.71 9.43 -14.01
C GLY A 148 4.66 9.02 -12.54
N LEU A 149 4.96 7.75 -12.21
CA LEU A 149 5.11 7.34 -10.82
C LEU A 149 6.28 8.08 -10.16
N ASN A 150 6.07 8.63 -8.98
CA ASN A 150 7.11 9.38 -8.26
C ASN A 150 7.96 8.46 -7.39
N ARG A 151 7.32 7.59 -6.59
CA ARG A 151 7.99 6.82 -5.55
C ARG A 151 7.37 5.45 -5.35
N VAL A 152 8.18 4.53 -4.80
CA VAL A 152 7.71 3.20 -4.38
C VAL A 152 7.96 2.96 -2.90
N THR A 153 7.07 2.17 -2.32
CA THR A 153 7.28 1.52 -1.02
C THR A 153 7.27 0.02 -1.27
N VAL A 154 8.33 -0.66 -0.85
CA VAL A 154 8.48 -2.11 -1.01
C VAL A 154 8.31 -2.78 0.34
N SER A 155 7.48 -3.82 0.40
CA SER A 155 7.37 -4.68 1.57
C SER A 155 8.49 -5.72 1.55
N LEU A 156 9.32 -5.76 2.61
CA LEU A 156 10.45 -6.67 2.73
C LEU A 156 10.69 -6.97 4.21
N ASP A 157 10.33 -8.17 4.65
CA ASP A 157 10.27 -8.53 6.05
C ASP A 157 11.56 -9.20 6.58
N SER A 158 12.50 -9.55 5.70
CA SER A 158 13.80 -10.15 6.07
C SER A 158 14.79 -10.04 4.90
N LEU A 159 16.10 -10.04 5.22
CA LEU A 159 17.18 -10.29 4.26
C LEU A 159 17.59 -11.77 4.22
N ASP A 160 17.24 -12.53 5.25
CA ASP A 160 17.45 -13.96 5.32
C ASP A 160 16.38 -14.66 4.47
N ASP A 161 16.80 -15.39 3.42
CA ASP A 161 15.89 -15.98 2.44
C ASP A 161 14.92 -17.00 3.05
N PRO A 162 15.34 -17.91 3.96
CA PRO A 162 14.43 -18.79 4.66
C PRO A 162 13.35 -18.05 5.45
N THR A 163 13.73 -17.06 6.25
CA THR A 163 12.79 -16.24 7.05
C THR A 163 11.84 -15.45 6.13
N PHE A 164 12.36 -14.87 5.03
CA PHE A 164 11.55 -14.14 4.06
C PHE A 164 10.49 -15.05 3.43
N ARG A 165 10.88 -16.25 2.97
CA ARG A 165 9.94 -17.23 2.39
C ARG A 165 8.91 -17.72 3.39
N ALA A 166 9.31 -17.95 4.63
CA ALA A 166 8.38 -18.35 5.69
C ALA A 166 7.32 -17.28 6.00
N MET A 167 7.72 -16.00 6.00
CA MET A 167 6.79 -14.89 6.22
C MET A 167 5.81 -14.68 5.05
N ASN A 168 6.30 -14.80 3.82
CA ASN A 168 5.51 -14.60 2.60
C ASN A 168 4.75 -15.86 2.15
N ASP A 169 5.11 -17.00 2.70
CA ASP A 169 4.55 -18.32 2.42
C ASP A 169 4.47 -18.67 0.91
N VAL A 170 5.54 -18.28 0.19
CA VAL A 170 5.72 -18.58 -1.24
C VAL A 170 7.19 -18.87 -1.54
N ASP A 171 7.44 -19.66 -2.57
CA ASP A 171 8.78 -19.93 -3.09
C ASP A 171 9.25 -18.77 -3.98
N PHE A 172 9.61 -17.65 -3.33
CA PHE A 172 10.12 -16.46 -4.02
C PHE A 172 11.39 -15.98 -3.32
N PRO A 173 12.53 -15.81 -4.03
CA PRO A 173 13.80 -15.44 -3.41
C PRO A 173 13.85 -13.96 -3.02
N VAL A 174 14.40 -13.67 -1.85
CA VAL A 174 14.60 -12.29 -1.37
C VAL A 174 15.48 -11.47 -2.33
N ALA A 175 16.43 -12.12 -3.00
CA ALA A 175 17.33 -11.49 -3.97
C ALA A 175 16.57 -10.77 -5.09
N ASP A 176 15.44 -11.32 -5.56
CA ASP A 176 14.65 -10.71 -6.62
C ASP A 176 13.91 -9.44 -6.15
N VAL A 177 13.52 -9.38 -4.86
CA VAL A 177 12.96 -8.17 -4.27
C VAL A 177 14.03 -7.09 -4.15
N LEU A 178 15.24 -7.47 -3.72
CA LEU A 178 16.38 -6.55 -3.64
C LEU A 178 16.77 -6.01 -5.02
N ALA A 179 16.79 -6.86 -6.04
CA ALA A 179 16.98 -6.44 -7.44
C ALA A 179 15.87 -5.46 -7.89
N GLY A 180 14.63 -5.66 -7.45
CA GLY A 180 13.52 -4.74 -7.68
C GLY A 180 13.73 -3.37 -7.04
N ILE A 181 14.26 -3.33 -5.82
CA ILE A 181 14.61 -2.08 -5.13
C ILE A 181 15.69 -1.32 -5.89
N GLU A 182 16.75 -2.01 -6.34
CA GLU A 182 17.82 -1.39 -7.13
C GLU A 182 17.32 -0.89 -8.50
N ALA A 183 16.46 -1.66 -9.18
CA ALA A 183 15.85 -1.22 -10.43
C ALA A 183 14.97 0.03 -10.24
N ALA A 184 14.24 0.12 -9.14
CA ALA A 184 13.45 1.31 -8.79
C ALA A 184 14.35 2.54 -8.58
N ARG A 185 15.47 2.37 -7.86
CA ARG A 185 16.45 3.44 -7.66
C ARG A 185 17.08 3.90 -8.96
N ALA A 186 17.53 2.95 -9.79
CA ALA A 186 18.12 3.23 -11.11
C ALA A 186 17.13 3.94 -12.05
N ALA A 187 15.83 3.62 -11.96
CA ALA A 187 14.78 4.31 -12.71
C ALA A 187 14.42 5.70 -12.14
N GLY A 188 14.99 6.12 -11.02
CA GLY A 188 14.66 7.40 -10.37
C GLY A 188 13.29 7.41 -9.66
N LEU A 189 12.80 6.26 -9.22
CA LEU A 189 11.62 6.14 -8.34
C LEU A 189 12.05 6.35 -6.89
N GLY A 190 12.20 7.61 -6.46
CA GLY A 190 12.79 7.86 -5.15
C GLY A 190 12.19 9.04 -4.38
N PRO A 191 12.45 9.08 -3.05
CA PRO A 191 13.16 8.07 -2.27
C PRO A 191 12.36 6.76 -2.13
N VAL A 192 13.05 5.64 -2.32
CA VAL A 192 12.46 4.31 -2.08
C VAL A 192 12.27 4.12 -0.58
N LYS A 193 11.12 3.55 -0.20
CA LYS A 193 10.84 3.15 1.17
C LYS A 193 10.73 1.64 1.24
N VAL A 194 11.29 1.05 2.30
CA VAL A 194 11.14 -0.36 2.63
C VAL A 194 10.36 -0.47 3.93
N ASN A 195 9.28 -1.24 3.91
CA ASN A 195 8.50 -1.58 5.10
C ASN A 195 8.87 -2.99 5.54
N MET A 196 9.19 -3.15 6.79
CA MET A 196 9.37 -4.43 7.47
C MET A 196 8.31 -4.56 8.56
N VAL A 197 7.41 -5.53 8.43
CA VAL A 197 6.53 -5.93 9.53
C VAL A 197 7.34 -6.79 10.48
N VAL A 198 7.42 -6.39 11.74
CA VAL A 198 8.23 -7.08 12.76
C VAL A 198 7.32 -7.94 13.63
N LYS A 199 7.55 -9.26 13.57
CA LYS A 199 6.85 -10.26 14.39
C LYS A 199 7.86 -10.90 15.34
N ARG A 200 7.63 -10.74 16.67
CA ARG A 200 8.49 -11.31 17.70
C ARG A 200 8.62 -12.83 17.53
N GLY A 201 9.85 -13.33 17.66
CA GLY A 201 10.16 -14.75 17.52
C GLY A 201 10.10 -15.29 16.09
N THR A 202 9.93 -14.41 15.09
CA THR A 202 9.88 -14.81 13.68
C THR A 202 10.96 -14.11 12.86
N ASN A 203 10.99 -12.77 12.86
CA ASN A 203 11.94 -11.97 12.11
C ASN A 203 12.50 -10.77 12.88
N ASP A 204 12.30 -10.70 14.19
CA ASP A 204 12.81 -9.61 15.04
C ASP A 204 14.35 -9.61 15.14
N ASP A 205 15.01 -10.74 14.92
CA ASP A 205 16.46 -10.85 14.74
C ASP A 205 16.96 -10.12 13.47
N GLN A 206 16.10 -9.91 12.47
CA GLN A 206 16.43 -9.24 11.22
C GLN A 206 16.40 -7.70 11.31
N ILE A 207 15.95 -7.11 12.41
CA ILE A 207 15.90 -5.65 12.58
C ILE A 207 17.29 -5.02 12.37
N LEU A 208 18.33 -5.54 13.04
CA LEU A 208 19.68 -5.00 12.91
C LEU A 208 20.31 -5.28 11.53
N PRO A 209 20.21 -6.49 10.96
CA PRO A 209 20.66 -6.75 9.59
C PRO A 209 20.02 -5.80 8.58
N MET A 210 18.70 -5.62 8.62
CA MET A 210 17.97 -4.70 7.75
C MET A 210 18.44 -3.24 7.91
N ALA A 211 18.59 -2.78 9.16
CA ALA A 211 19.05 -1.42 9.45
C ALA A 211 20.48 -1.18 8.92
N ARG A 212 21.37 -2.16 9.07
CA ARG A 212 22.75 -2.09 8.57
C ARG A 212 22.81 -2.11 7.06
N HIS A 213 22.00 -2.96 6.41
CA HIS A 213 21.95 -3.10 4.94
C HIS A 213 21.52 -1.80 4.27
N PHE A 214 20.48 -1.14 4.77
CA PHE A 214 19.95 0.08 4.16
C PHE A 214 20.64 1.37 4.65
N ARG A 215 21.52 1.29 5.64
CA ARG A 215 22.26 2.46 6.14
C ARG A 215 23.11 3.09 5.04
N GLY A 216 22.96 4.38 4.81
CA GLY A 216 23.72 5.14 3.82
C GLY A 216 23.32 4.90 2.36
N THR A 217 22.33 4.07 2.08
CA THR A 217 21.87 3.76 0.71
C THR A 217 20.89 4.79 0.13
N GLY A 218 20.35 5.69 0.94
CA GLY A 218 19.25 6.60 0.54
C GLY A 218 17.87 5.94 0.58
N VAL A 219 17.77 4.66 0.93
CA VAL A 219 16.51 3.96 1.16
C VAL A 219 16.00 4.26 2.57
N THR A 220 14.74 4.59 2.71
CA THR A 220 14.09 4.78 4.01
C THR A 220 13.54 3.47 4.52
N LEU A 221 14.19 2.85 5.51
CA LEU A 221 13.65 1.67 6.20
C LEU A 221 12.64 2.09 7.26
N ARG A 222 11.51 1.39 7.32
CA ARG A 222 10.46 1.57 8.32
C ARG A 222 10.09 0.24 8.94
N PHE A 223 10.11 0.18 10.25
CA PHE A 223 9.60 -0.94 11.02
C PHE A 223 8.12 -0.72 11.32
N ILE A 224 7.33 -1.75 11.13
CA ILE A 224 5.89 -1.78 11.41
C ILE A 224 5.68 -2.86 12.45
N GLU A 225 5.04 -2.52 13.55
CA GLU A 225 4.65 -3.51 14.55
C GLU A 225 3.66 -4.50 13.94
N TYR A 226 3.88 -5.80 14.20
CA TYR A 226 2.91 -6.81 13.84
C TYR A 226 1.59 -6.54 14.57
N MET A 227 0.51 -6.44 13.80
CA MET A 227 -0.83 -6.22 14.32
C MET A 227 -1.72 -7.39 13.96
N ASP A 228 -2.54 -7.81 14.90
CA ASP A 228 -3.68 -8.66 14.60
C ASP A 228 -4.73 -7.84 13.85
N VAL A 229 -4.96 -8.16 12.59
CA VAL A 229 -5.88 -7.41 11.71
C VAL A 229 -7.23 -8.10 11.57
N GLY A 230 -7.58 -9.01 12.46
CA GLY A 230 -8.91 -9.62 12.52
C GLY A 230 -8.90 -11.13 12.78
N ALA A 231 -10.03 -11.79 12.50
CA ALA A 231 -10.29 -13.20 12.83
C ALA A 231 -9.32 -14.22 12.18
N THR A 232 -8.43 -13.78 11.30
CA THR A 232 -7.44 -14.64 10.64
C THR A 232 -6.20 -14.88 11.47
N ASN A 233 -5.99 -14.12 12.57
CA ASN A 233 -4.80 -14.18 13.41
C ASN A 233 -5.14 -14.42 14.90
N GLY A 234 -6.41 -14.71 15.21
CA GLY A 234 -6.89 -15.00 16.55
C GLY A 234 -6.72 -16.47 16.94
#